data_fc1541b8f83b0d235e17e4b892389ffd
#
_entry.id   fc1541b8f83b0d235e17e4b892389ffd
#
_cell.length_a   1.000
_cell.length_b   1.000
_cell.length_c   1.000
_cell.angle_alpha   90.00
_cell.angle_beta   90.00
_cell.angle_gamma   90.00
#
_symmetry.space_group_name_H-M   'P 1'
#
loop_
_entity.id
_entity.type
_entity.pdbx_description
1 polymer ?
#
loop_
_entity_poly.entity_id
_entity_poly.type
_entity_poly.pdbx_seq_one_letter_code
_entity_poly.pdbx_strand_id
1 'polypeptide(L)'
;MNLPPSGLAPQLPFPRKARVLLLTFLALGFLMPSQPISGQEEPTTRFRITLPPGAAQAPVNGRVFVMISRTSEREPRLQIGRNGVPFFGRDVLNLEAGESGVIDETDLGSPLESLRELPPGEYYVQGMVNLYSEFRRGDGNTVWMHDDQWEGQAFQRSPGNLYSQVRKVRLDPAVGYDIELVAENVIPPIPFPEDTEWVKRFRFQSPMLTEFWGRPIYLGATVLLPRDYEETSISYPVLYRQGHFSTGAPLRFQVGDELHEEWVKDDFPRMIVVTFQHPTPYFDDSYAVNSVNVGPYGDAIMEELIPEVEARFRIIQEPWARWLDGGSTGGWESLALQLFHPDFFGGVWSYCPDPVTFTNVEGINIYQDENAFYKVRGWRKVPIVNSRDTDGTMRMTSRQRNYYELAKGTKGRSGEQLDIWSAVYGPLGEDGYFKPLFHKRTGEMDRSVAEYWRENYDLLEYMKRNWSWLGPKIQDKIHIYIGDMDTY
;
A
#
# COMPACT_ATOMS: atom_id res chain seq x y z
N MET A 1 41.73 -11.47 48.72
CA MET A 1 41.50 -12.46 49.81
C MET A 1 41.00 -13.72 49.17
N ASN A 2 41.78 -14.73 49.40
CA ASN A 2 41.82 -16.14 49.05
C ASN A 2 40.52 -16.87 48.68
N LEU A 3 40.58 -17.57 47.57
CA LEU A 3 39.79 -18.77 47.27
C LEU A 3 40.26 -19.96 48.09
N PRO A 4 39.45 -20.97 48.41
CA PRO A 4 39.88 -22.34 48.49
C PRO A 4 39.14 -23.30 47.56
N PRO A 5 39.63 -24.58 47.46
CA PRO A 5 39.66 -25.33 46.18
C PRO A 5 38.64 -26.50 46.08
N SER A 6 38.53 -26.96 44.85
CA SER A 6 37.98 -28.22 44.32
C SER A 6 37.70 -29.38 45.31
N GLY A 7 36.50 -29.97 45.18
CA GLY A 7 36.15 -31.31 45.70
C GLY A 7 35.63 -32.23 44.59
N LEU A 8 36.26 -33.34 44.43
CA LEU A 8 36.03 -34.46 43.52
C LEU A 8 34.69 -35.18 43.79
N ALA A 9 33.99 -35.53 42.73
CA ALA A 9 32.83 -36.43 42.75
C ALA A 9 33.27 -37.91 42.79
N PRO A 10 32.55 -38.81 43.50
CA PRO A 10 32.79 -40.23 43.45
C PRO A 10 32.06 -40.93 42.30
N GLN A 11 32.77 -41.79 41.61
CA GLN A 11 32.26 -42.75 40.64
C GLN A 11 31.53 -43.90 41.33
N LEU A 12 30.39 -44.37 40.81
CA LEU A 12 29.73 -45.61 41.15
C LEU A 12 29.75 -46.58 39.97
N PRO A 13 29.85 -47.90 40.21
CA PRO A 13 30.23 -48.88 39.20
C PRO A 13 29.06 -49.52 38.45
N PHE A 14 29.35 -49.94 37.20
CA PHE A 14 28.46 -50.74 36.37
C PHE A 14 28.35 -52.20 36.86
N PRO A 15 27.13 -52.81 36.81
CA PRO A 15 27.06 -54.27 36.81
C PRO A 15 26.95 -54.88 35.40
N ARG A 16 27.60 -56.02 35.27
CA ARG A 16 27.75 -56.84 34.05
C ARG A 16 26.52 -57.73 33.80
N LYS A 17 26.19 -57.87 32.51
CA LYS A 17 25.64 -59.05 31.82
C LYS A 17 24.26 -59.57 32.25
N ALA A 18 23.26 -59.33 31.42
CA ALA A 18 22.10 -60.21 31.26
C ALA A 18 22.08 -60.82 29.86
N ARG A 19 21.89 -62.13 29.81
CA ARG A 19 21.89 -63.01 28.64
C ARG A 19 20.64 -62.74 27.80
N VAL A 20 20.86 -62.63 26.48
CA VAL A 20 19.77 -62.62 25.47
C VAL A 20 19.21 -64.02 25.34
N LEU A 21 17.92 -64.19 25.62
CA LEU A 21 17.16 -65.37 25.28
C LEU A 21 16.41 -65.06 23.97
N LEU A 22 16.83 -65.76 22.89
CA LEU A 22 16.21 -65.66 21.57
C LEU A 22 14.93 -66.53 21.54
N LEU A 23 13.78 -65.93 21.62
CA LEU A 23 12.48 -66.61 21.35
C LEU A 23 12.08 -66.29 19.90
N THR A 24 12.22 -67.32 19.06
CA THR A 24 11.71 -67.35 17.68
C THR A 24 10.22 -67.55 17.70
N PHE A 25 9.45 -66.48 17.47
CA PHE A 25 8.03 -66.59 17.13
C PHE A 25 7.89 -66.71 15.61
N LEU A 26 7.45 -67.85 15.13
CA LEU A 26 6.94 -68.05 13.78
C LEU A 26 5.58 -67.32 13.68
N ALA A 27 5.59 -66.13 13.11
CA ALA A 27 4.34 -65.46 12.75
C ALA A 27 3.96 -65.90 11.33
N LEU A 28 2.94 -66.75 11.20
CA LEU A 28 2.19 -66.90 9.94
C LEU A 28 1.53 -65.59 9.61
N GLY A 29 2.14 -64.81 8.71
CA GLY A 29 1.53 -63.61 8.17
C GLY A 29 0.37 -63.97 7.22
N PHE A 30 -0.84 -63.73 7.62
CA PHE A 30 -1.94 -63.55 6.66
C PHE A 30 -1.65 -62.28 5.86
N LEU A 31 -1.20 -62.45 4.62
CA LEU A 31 -1.24 -61.37 3.60
C LEU A 31 -2.69 -61.09 3.27
N MET A 32 -3.28 -60.15 3.99
CA MET A 32 -4.48 -59.48 3.47
C MET A 32 -4.01 -58.58 2.32
N PRO A 33 -4.62 -58.62 1.15
CA PRO A 33 -4.33 -57.62 0.13
C PRO A 33 -4.82 -56.25 0.70
N SER A 34 -3.82 -55.35 0.90
CA SER A 34 -4.14 -53.92 1.13
C SER A 34 -4.90 -53.44 -0.09
N GLN A 35 -6.21 -53.25 0.06
CA GLN A 35 -6.99 -52.50 -0.93
C GLN A 35 -6.32 -51.11 -1.03
N PRO A 36 -6.09 -50.60 -2.25
CA PRO A 36 -5.68 -49.22 -2.40
C PRO A 36 -6.77 -48.40 -1.72
N ILE A 37 -6.37 -47.57 -0.74
CA ILE A 37 -7.21 -46.49 -0.23
C ILE A 37 -7.55 -45.68 -1.46
N SER A 38 -8.78 -45.78 -1.93
CA SER A 38 -9.31 -44.88 -2.95
C SER A 38 -9.05 -43.49 -2.43
N GLY A 39 -8.11 -42.80 -3.06
CA GLY A 39 -7.89 -41.37 -2.76
C GLY A 39 -9.24 -40.69 -2.99
N GLN A 40 -9.90 -40.31 -1.93
CA GLN A 40 -11.02 -39.36 -2.03
C GLN A 40 -10.35 -38.11 -2.62
N GLU A 41 -10.70 -37.78 -3.84
CA GLU A 41 -10.35 -36.47 -4.41
C GLU A 41 -10.86 -35.42 -3.42
N GLU A 42 -9.99 -34.54 -2.95
CA GLU A 42 -10.42 -33.46 -2.08
C GLU A 42 -11.48 -32.63 -2.82
N PRO A 43 -12.56 -32.22 -2.10
CA PRO A 43 -13.66 -31.50 -2.73
C PRO A 43 -13.14 -30.19 -3.34
N THR A 44 -13.51 -29.93 -4.57
CA THR A 44 -13.13 -28.72 -5.31
C THR A 44 -13.77 -27.50 -4.66
N THR A 45 -12.96 -26.49 -4.36
CA THR A 45 -13.41 -25.23 -3.76
C THR A 45 -12.90 -24.07 -4.64
N ARG A 46 -13.79 -23.51 -5.48
CA ARG A 46 -13.38 -22.46 -6.43
C ARG A 46 -14.49 -21.51 -6.82
N PHE A 47 -14.07 -20.34 -7.28
CA PHE A 47 -14.87 -19.36 -8.01
C PHE A 47 -14.32 -19.17 -9.41
N ARG A 48 -15.22 -19.01 -10.37
CA ARG A 48 -14.90 -18.66 -11.76
C ARG A 48 -15.43 -17.26 -12.04
N ILE A 49 -14.53 -16.32 -12.33
CA ILE A 49 -14.88 -14.96 -12.70
C ILE A 49 -14.83 -14.87 -14.22
N THR A 50 -16.00 -14.89 -14.85
CA THR A 50 -16.16 -15.03 -16.29
C THR A 50 -16.34 -13.68 -16.94
N LEU A 51 -15.56 -13.40 -18.01
CA LEU A 51 -15.85 -12.29 -18.90
C LEU A 51 -17.09 -12.62 -19.74
N PRO A 52 -18.05 -11.70 -19.89
CA PRO A 52 -19.21 -11.97 -20.72
C PRO A 52 -18.80 -12.19 -22.19
N PRO A 53 -19.52 -13.04 -22.96
CA PRO A 53 -19.34 -13.14 -24.39
C PRO A 53 -19.53 -11.77 -25.05
N GLY A 54 -18.54 -11.30 -25.81
CA GLY A 54 -18.57 -9.99 -26.45
C GLY A 54 -18.08 -8.84 -25.54
N ALA A 55 -17.41 -9.12 -24.43
CA ALA A 55 -16.73 -8.10 -23.63
C ALA A 55 -15.79 -7.27 -24.52
N ALA A 56 -16.06 -5.96 -24.62
CA ALA A 56 -15.30 -5.07 -25.51
C ALA A 56 -13.84 -4.88 -25.08
N GLN A 57 -13.53 -5.18 -23.81
CA GLN A 57 -12.18 -5.08 -23.26
C GLN A 57 -11.32 -6.32 -23.53
N ALA A 58 -11.90 -7.44 -23.97
CA ALA A 58 -11.15 -8.67 -24.20
C ALA A 58 -10.24 -8.59 -25.46
N PRO A 59 -9.06 -9.24 -25.45
CA PRO A 59 -8.50 -9.98 -24.31
C PRO A 59 -7.99 -9.05 -23.22
N VAL A 60 -8.14 -9.45 -21.94
CA VAL A 60 -7.73 -8.63 -20.80
C VAL A 60 -6.50 -9.19 -20.09
N ASN A 61 -5.58 -8.30 -19.71
CA ASN A 61 -4.60 -8.53 -18.67
C ASN A 61 -5.11 -7.82 -17.41
N GLY A 62 -5.00 -8.47 -16.24
CA GLY A 62 -5.53 -7.87 -15.02
C GLY A 62 -5.50 -8.82 -13.85
N ARG A 63 -6.35 -8.52 -12.87
CA ARG A 63 -6.54 -9.35 -11.71
C ARG A 63 -8.02 -9.60 -11.47
N VAL A 64 -8.39 -10.87 -11.41
CA VAL A 64 -9.74 -11.26 -11.00
C VAL A 64 -9.82 -11.38 -9.50
N PHE A 65 -10.98 -11.03 -8.94
CA PHE A 65 -11.25 -11.08 -7.52
C PHE A 65 -12.59 -11.75 -7.23
N VAL A 66 -12.68 -12.41 -6.07
CA VAL A 66 -13.94 -12.71 -5.39
C VAL A 66 -13.93 -12.08 -4.01
N MET A 67 -15.04 -11.41 -3.64
CA MET A 67 -15.29 -10.81 -2.34
C MET A 67 -16.47 -11.54 -1.69
N ILE A 68 -16.34 -11.87 -0.39
CA ILE A 68 -17.26 -12.75 0.32
C ILE A 68 -17.75 -12.04 1.58
N SER A 69 -19.03 -11.62 1.61
CA SER A 69 -19.62 -10.89 2.73
C SER A 69 -20.75 -11.69 3.40
N ARG A 70 -20.96 -11.44 4.69
CA ARG A 70 -22.13 -11.97 5.42
C ARG A 70 -23.36 -11.08 5.28
N THR A 71 -23.22 -9.88 4.77
CA THR A 71 -24.30 -8.89 4.60
C THR A 71 -24.37 -8.38 3.16
N SER A 72 -25.52 -7.85 2.76
CA SER A 72 -25.76 -7.25 1.44
C SER A 72 -26.11 -5.77 1.51
N GLU A 73 -25.95 -5.13 2.66
CA GLU A 73 -26.26 -3.70 2.86
C GLU A 73 -25.36 -2.81 1.96
N ARG A 74 -24.16 -3.29 1.68
CA ARG A 74 -23.22 -2.70 0.75
C ARG A 74 -22.67 -3.79 -0.16
N GLU A 75 -22.37 -3.47 -1.43
CA GLU A 75 -21.74 -4.42 -2.34
C GLU A 75 -20.44 -4.99 -1.78
N PRO A 76 -20.19 -6.31 -1.83
CA PRO A 76 -18.97 -6.94 -1.31
C PRO A 76 -17.68 -6.30 -1.82
N ARG A 77 -17.60 -5.90 -3.10
CA ARG A 77 -16.43 -5.22 -3.65
C ARG A 77 -16.08 -3.90 -2.94
N LEU A 78 -17.07 -3.24 -2.35
CA LEU A 78 -16.88 -1.99 -1.62
C LEU A 78 -16.60 -2.19 -0.13
N GLN A 79 -16.58 -3.44 0.36
CA GLN A 79 -16.34 -3.79 1.75
C GLN A 79 -14.90 -4.30 2.00
N ILE A 80 -14.06 -4.39 0.96
CA ILE A 80 -12.65 -4.77 1.12
C ILE A 80 -11.88 -3.69 1.87
N GLY A 81 -10.92 -4.11 2.70
CA GLY A 81 -10.10 -3.23 3.51
C GLY A 81 -9.28 -4.04 4.52
N ARG A 82 -8.41 -3.38 5.27
CA ARG A 82 -7.54 -4.03 6.27
C ARG A 82 -8.35 -4.81 7.33
N ASN A 83 -9.55 -4.35 7.67
CA ASN A 83 -10.51 -5.00 8.56
C ASN A 83 -11.81 -5.35 7.82
N GLY A 84 -11.73 -5.51 6.51
CA GLY A 84 -12.88 -5.74 5.64
C GLY A 84 -13.27 -7.22 5.52
N VAL A 85 -14.12 -7.48 4.53
CA VAL A 85 -14.58 -8.85 4.21
C VAL A 85 -13.48 -9.67 3.55
N PRO A 86 -13.52 -11.01 3.67
CA PRO A 86 -12.63 -11.89 2.93
C PRO A 86 -12.69 -11.63 1.42
N PHE A 87 -11.52 -11.55 0.81
CA PHE A 87 -11.36 -11.48 -0.64
C PHE A 87 -10.15 -12.29 -1.07
N PHE A 88 -10.18 -12.79 -2.29
CA PHE A 88 -9.14 -13.58 -2.93
C PHE A 88 -8.94 -13.05 -4.34
N GLY A 89 -7.71 -13.11 -4.84
CA GLY A 89 -7.42 -12.61 -6.18
C GLY A 89 -6.33 -13.40 -6.91
N ARG A 90 -6.47 -13.48 -8.24
CA ARG A 90 -5.52 -14.13 -9.15
C ARG A 90 -5.26 -13.24 -10.35
N ASP A 91 -4.00 -13.09 -10.74
CA ASP A 91 -3.63 -12.41 -11.98
C ASP A 91 -4.03 -13.26 -13.19
N VAL A 92 -4.54 -12.61 -14.24
CA VAL A 92 -4.90 -13.22 -15.52
C VAL A 92 -4.18 -12.51 -16.65
N LEU A 93 -3.80 -13.27 -17.65
CA LEU A 93 -3.14 -12.78 -18.86
C LEU A 93 -3.92 -13.26 -20.08
N ASN A 94 -4.20 -12.34 -21.01
CA ASN A 94 -4.90 -12.60 -22.27
C ASN A 94 -6.21 -13.37 -22.06
N LEU A 95 -7.00 -13.00 -21.04
CA LEU A 95 -8.29 -13.63 -20.77
C LEU A 95 -9.29 -13.20 -21.87
N GLU A 96 -9.78 -14.16 -22.64
CA GLU A 96 -10.68 -13.92 -23.77
C GLU A 96 -12.15 -13.78 -23.32
N ALA A 97 -12.96 -13.18 -24.20
CA ALA A 97 -14.40 -13.10 -23.97
C ALA A 97 -15.03 -14.49 -23.85
N GLY A 98 -15.82 -14.71 -22.80
CA GLY A 98 -16.40 -15.99 -22.45
C GLY A 98 -15.50 -16.89 -21.60
N GLU A 99 -14.25 -16.55 -21.39
CA GLU A 99 -13.34 -17.29 -20.51
C GLU A 99 -13.44 -16.83 -19.06
N SER A 100 -12.92 -17.65 -18.14
CA SER A 100 -12.96 -17.40 -16.71
C SER A 100 -11.57 -17.40 -16.08
N GLY A 101 -11.28 -16.37 -15.30
CA GLY A 101 -10.23 -16.44 -14.30
C GLY A 101 -10.70 -17.28 -13.10
N VAL A 102 -9.94 -18.32 -12.75
CA VAL A 102 -10.32 -19.27 -11.70
C VAL A 102 -9.58 -18.92 -10.41
N ILE A 103 -10.31 -18.72 -9.32
CA ILE A 103 -9.77 -18.53 -7.98
C ILE A 103 -10.09 -19.78 -7.16
N ASP A 104 -9.07 -20.45 -6.61
CA ASP A 104 -9.20 -21.68 -5.84
C ASP A 104 -8.47 -21.60 -4.47
N GLU A 105 -8.40 -22.71 -3.76
CA GLU A 105 -7.79 -22.76 -2.42
C GLU A 105 -6.29 -22.48 -2.37
N THR A 106 -5.62 -22.43 -3.53
CA THR A 106 -4.19 -22.11 -3.64
C THR A 106 -3.93 -20.60 -3.75
N ASP A 107 -4.98 -19.83 -4.03
CA ASP A 107 -4.89 -18.39 -4.10
C ASP A 107 -4.87 -17.73 -2.72
N LEU A 108 -3.99 -16.76 -2.57
CA LEU A 108 -3.91 -16.00 -1.34
C LEU A 108 -5.09 -15.03 -1.21
N GLY A 109 -5.72 -15.07 -0.05
CA GLY A 109 -6.73 -14.10 0.36
C GLY A 109 -6.34 -13.29 1.59
N SER A 110 -7.24 -12.42 2.00
CA SER A 110 -7.17 -11.65 3.24
C SER A 110 -8.60 -11.36 3.75
N PRO A 111 -8.87 -11.40 5.07
CA PRO A 111 -7.99 -11.83 6.17
C PRO A 111 -7.81 -13.35 6.26
N LEU A 112 -8.56 -14.15 5.51
CA LEU A 112 -8.38 -15.59 5.37
C LEU A 112 -7.34 -15.87 4.28
N GLU A 113 -6.34 -16.71 4.56
CA GLU A 113 -5.26 -16.99 3.62
C GLU A 113 -5.66 -17.99 2.52
N SER A 114 -6.70 -18.82 2.78
CA SER A 114 -7.23 -19.79 1.83
C SER A 114 -8.75 -19.85 1.89
N LEU A 115 -9.39 -20.17 0.76
CA LEU A 115 -10.82 -20.46 0.68
C LEU A 115 -11.23 -21.62 1.60
N ARG A 116 -10.31 -22.53 1.95
CA ARG A 116 -10.55 -23.62 2.90
C ARG A 116 -10.79 -23.16 4.34
N GLU A 117 -10.35 -21.98 4.70
CA GLU A 117 -10.55 -21.40 6.04
C GLU A 117 -11.93 -20.75 6.21
N LEU A 118 -12.71 -20.66 5.13
CA LEU A 118 -14.03 -20.05 5.18
C LEU A 118 -14.99 -20.92 6.00
N PRO A 119 -15.60 -20.41 7.09
CA PRO A 119 -16.59 -21.17 7.85
C PRO A 119 -17.80 -21.52 6.98
N PRO A 120 -18.37 -22.74 7.11
CA PRO A 120 -19.60 -23.08 6.40
C PRO A 120 -20.73 -22.10 6.70
N GLY A 121 -21.46 -21.66 5.67
CA GLY A 121 -22.54 -20.69 5.88
C GLY A 121 -23.16 -20.14 4.61
N GLU A 122 -24.11 -19.22 4.80
CA GLU A 122 -24.66 -18.39 3.72
C GLU A 122 -23.85 -17.10 3.59
N TYR A 123 -23.55 -16.71 2.35
CA TYR A 123 -22.73 -15.55 2.01
C TYR A 123 -23.30 -14.81 0.80
N TYR A 124 -22.96 -13.54 0.72
CA TYR A 124 -23.11 -12.71 -0.47
C TYR A 124 -21.75 -12.60 -1.15
N VAL A 125 -21.64 -13.07 -2.38
CA VAL A 125 -20.38 -13.10 -3.14
C VAL A 125 -20.48 -12.20 -4.36
N GLN A 126 -19.36 -11.58 -4.71
CA GLN A 126 -19.26 -10.72 -5.89
C GLN A 126 -17.89 -10.92 -6.56
N GLY A 127 -17.91 -11.10 -7.88
CA GLY A 127 -16.70 -11.15 -8.72
C GLY A 127 -16.34 -9.77 -9.26
N MET A 128 -15.06 -9.56 -9.52
CA MET A 128 -14.56 -8.33 -10.13
C MET A 128 -13.32 -8.60 -10.97
N VAL A 129 -13.12 -7.79 -12.00
CA VAL A 129 -11.91 -7.77 -12.82
C VAL A 129 -11.30 -6.37 -12.75
N ASN A 130 -10.11 -6.26 -12.15
CA ASN A 130 -9.28 -5.07 -12.22
C ASN A 130 -8.42 -5.15 -13.47
N LEU A 131 -8.69 -4.25 -14.41
CA LEU A 131 -8.00 -4.21 -15.70
C LEU A 131 -6.61 -3.59 -15.54
N TYR A 132 -5.61 -4.19 -16.18
CA TYR A 132 -4.28 -3.61 -16.30
C TYR A 132 -4.03 -3.09 -17.69
N SER A 133 -3.38 -1.95 -17.77
CA SER A 133 -2.88 -1.33 -19.00
C SER A 133 -1.40 -1.59 -19.16
N GLU A 134 -0.95 -1.64 -20.41
CA GLU A 134 0.46 -1.69 -20.75
C GLU A 134 1.11 -0.30 -20.62
N PHE A 135 2.18 -0.21 -19.83
CA PHE A 135 3.03 0.97 -19.71
C PHE A 135 4.40 0.65 -20.31
N ARG A 136 4.74 1.36 -21.39
CA ARG A 136 6.05 1.27 -22.05
C ARG A 136 6.91 2.43 -21.58
N ARG A 137 7.62 2.19 -20.49
CA ARG A 137 8.39 3.23 -19.80
C ARG A 137 9.54 3.74 -20.64
N GLY A 138 9.90 5.03 -20.43
CA GLY A 138 11.02 5.69 -21.10
C GLY A 138 12.39 5.05 -20.82
N ASP A 139 12.51 4.26 -19.74
CA ASP A 139 13.71 3.46 -19.43
C ASP A 139 13.82 2.14 -20.22
N GLY A 140 12.87 1.87 -21.12
CA GLY A 140 12.82 0.68 -21.98
C GLY A 140 12.09 -0.52 -21.39
N ASN A 141 11.61 -0.44 -20.13
CA ASN A 141 10.84 -1.50 -19.50
C ASN A 141 9.35 -1.44 -19.90
N THR A 142 8.71 -2.60 -19.96
CA THR A 142 7.27 -2.70 -20.15
C THR A 142 6.65 -3.38 -18.93
N VAL A 143 5.67 -2.70 -18.31
CA VAL A 143 4.96 -3.21 -17.15
C VAL A 143 3.45 -3.13 -17.35
N TRP A 144 2.71 -4.03 -16.69
CA TRP A 144 1.25 -4.05 -16.68
C TRP A 144 0.74 -3.59 -15.33
N MET A 145 0.06 -2.44 -15.30
CA MET A 145 -0.37 -1.77 -14.07
C MET A 145 -1.83 -1.36 -14.18
N HIS A 146 -2.47 -1.16 -13.05
CA HIS A 146 -3.73 -0.44 -12.99
C HIS A 146 -3.52 1.01 -13.46
N ASP A 147 -4.34 1.45 -14.41
CA ASP A 147 -4.28 2.81 -14.97
C ASP A 147 -5.30 3.68 -14.23
N ASP A 148 -4.82 4.49 -13.30
CA ASP A 148 -5.65 5.36 -12.47
C ASP A 148 -6.51 6.30 -13.33
N GLN A 149 -7.82 6.28 -13.10
CA GLN A 149 -8.79 7.10 -13.80
C GLN A 149 -9.24 8.30 -12.93
N TRP A 150 -8.36 8.79 -12.08
CA TRP A 150 -8.59 9.86 -11.11
C TRP A 150 -9.42 9.42 -9.89
N GLU A 151 -9.26 8.15 -9.50
CA GLU A 151 -9.87 7.58 -8.28
C GLU A 151 -8.86 7.30 -7.16
N GLY A 152 -7.58 7.61 -7.37
CA GLY A 152 -6.50 7.40 -6.40
C GLY A 152 -6.26 5.92 -6.12
N GLN A 153 -6.06 5.10 -7.17
CA GLN A 153 -5.76 3.66 -7.09
C GLN A 153 -6.82 2.80 -6.35
N ALA A 154 -8.01 3.35 -6.15
CA ALA A 154 -9.12 2.61 -5.54
C ALA A 154 -9.82 1.70 -6.57
N PHE A 155 -9.10 0.67 -7.06
CA PHE A 155 -9.52 -0.18 -8.18
C PHE A 155 -10.96 -0.71 -8.08
N GLN A 156 -11.49 -0.90 -6.87
CA GLN A 156 -12.87 -1.33 -6.64
C GLN A 156 -13.90 -0.29 -7.07
N ARG A 157 -13.50 0.93 -7.37
CA ARG A 157 -14.34 2.04 -7.87
C ARG A 157 -13.83 2.59 -9.20
N SER A 158 -12.74 2.03 -9.74
CA SER A 158 -12.10 2.57 -10.93
C SER A 158 -12.96 2.39 -12.17
N PRO A 159 -13.20 3.47 -12.92
CA PRO A 159 -13.92 3.44 -14.18
C PRO A 159 -13.35 2.42 -15.16
N GLY A 160 -14.24 1.69 -15.83
CA GLY A 160 -13.86 0.67 -16.82
C GLY A 160 -13.65 -0.72 -16.23
N ASN A 161 -13.35 -0.87 -14.94
CA ASN A 161 -13.27 -2.16 -14.30
C ASN A 161 -14.61 -2.90 -14.33
N LEU A 162 -14.55 -4.24 -14.41
CA LEU A 162 -15.73 -5.08 -14.56
C LEU A 162 -16.12 -5.73 -13.23
N TYR A 163 -17.41 -5.94 -13.01
CA TYR A 163 -17.91 -6.62 -11.82
C TYR A 163 -19.21 -7.41 -12.07
N SER A 164 -19.45 -8.44 -11.26
CA SER A 164 -20.65 -9.24 -11.33
C SER A 164 -21.80 -8.69 -10.48
N GLN A 165 -23.01 -9.18 -10.71
CA GLN A 165 -24.08 -9.05 -9.71
C GLN A 165 -23.69 -9.74 -8.40
N VAL A 166 -24.23 -9.24 -7.29
CA VAL A 166 -24.12 -9.90 -5.98
C VAL A 166 -24.99 -11.15 -5.95
N ARG A 167 -24.40 -12.29 -5.55
CA ARG A 167 -25.15 -13.56 -5.42
C ARG A 167 -25.15 -14.04 -3.98
N LYS A 168 -26.32 -14.44 -3.48
CA LYS A 168 -26.43 -15.17 -2.21
C LYS A 168 -26.20 -16.66 -2.48
N VAL A 169 -25.21 -17.24 -1.80
CA VAL A 169 -24.80 -18.64 -1.97
C VAL A 169 -24.53 -19.29 -0.61
N ARG A 170 -24.67 -20.62 -0.54
CA ARG A 170 -24.18 -21.41 0.57
C ARG A 170 -22.79 -21.94 0.21
N LEU A 171 -21.80 -21.68 1.05
CA LEU A 171 -20.43 -22.16 0.90
C LEU A 171 -20.09 -23.12 2.04
N ASP A 172 -19.47 -24.23 1.72
CA ASP A 172 -18.94 -25.21 2.65
C ASP A 172 -17.68 -25.86 2.05
N PRO A 173 -16.49 -25.45 2.49
CA PRO A 173 -15.25 -26.00 1.95
C PRO A 173 -15.07 -27.50 2.17
N ALA A 174 -15.74 -28.09 3.19
CA ALA A 174 -15.68 -29.53 3.44
C ALA A 174 -16.47 -30.37 2.41
N VAL A 175 -17.46 -29.76 1.78
CA VAL A 175 -18.28 -30.38 0.70
C VAL A 175 -17.76 -29.96 -0.68
N GLY A 176 -17.12 -28.80 -0.76
CA GLY A 176 -16.70 -28.18 -2.01
C GLY A 176 -17.79 -27.33 -2.68
N TYR A 177 -17.35 -26.47 -3.58
CA TYR A 177 -18.23 -25.64 -4.42
C TYR A 177 -17.51 -25.17 -5.68
N ASP A 178 -18.29 -24.93 -6.74
CA ASP A 178 -17.83 -24.33 -8.00
C ASP A 178 -18.84 -23.24 -8.38
N ILE A 179 -18.49 -21.98 -8.14
CA ILE A 179 -19.38 -20.84 -8.33
C ILE A 179 -18.89 -19.98 -9.47
N GLU A 180 -19.73 -19.80 -10.48
CA GLU A 180 -19.47 -18.87 -11.57
C GLU A 180 -20.07 -17.49 -11.27
N LEU A 181 -19.29 -16.41 -11.50
CA LEU A 181 -19.67 -15.02 -11.37
C LEU A 181 -19.32 -14.29 -12.67
N VAL A 182 -20.34 -13.90 -13.44
CA VAL A 182 -20.14 -13.20 -14.72
C VAL A 182 -19.95 -11.71 -14.45
N ALA A 183 -18.81 -11.14 -14.85
CA ALA A 183 -18.46 -9.73 -14.69
C ALA A 183 -19.09 -8.87 -15.81
N GLU A 184 -20.41 -8.74 -15.79
CA GLU A 184 -21.21 -8.12 -16.85
C GLU A 184 -21.42 -6.61 -16.69
N ASN A 185 -21.11 -6.04 -15.53
CA ASN A 185 -21.24 -4.61 -15.26
C ASN A 185 -19.90 -3.92 -15.41
N VAL A 186 -19.93 -2.69 -15.92
CA VAL A 186 -18.76 -1.79 -16.04
C VAL A 186 -18.91 -0.65 -15.04
N ILE A 187 -17.84 -0.33 -14.30
CA ILE A 187 -17.83 0.82 -13.40
C ILE A 187 -17.87 2.10 -14.26
N PRO A 188 -18.84 3.00 -14.01
CA PRO A 188 -18.98 4.22 -14.81
C PRO A 188 -17.87 5.25 -14.51
N PRO A 189 -17.64 6.24 -15.41
CA PRO A 189 -16.75 7.36 -15.17
C PRO A 189 -17.10 8.14 -13.90
N ILE A 190 -16.06 8.60 -13.19
CA ILE A 190 -16.20 9.48 -12.02
C ILE A 190 -16.33 10.91 -12.50
N PRO A 191 -17.39 11.64 -12.12
CA PRO A 191 -17.49 13.05 -12.45
C PRO A 191 -16.35 13.86 -11.81
N PHE A 192 -15.72 14.74 -12.58
CA PHE A 192 -14.79 15.70 -12.00
C PHE A 192 -15.60 16.74 -11.19
N PRO A 193 -15.24 17.00 -9.91
CA PRO A 193 -16.01 17.92 -9.08
C PRO A 193 -15.99 19.35 -9.64
N GLU A 194 -17.13 20.02 -9.58
CA GLU A 194 -17.26 21.41 -10.00
C GLU A 194 -16.57 22.37 -9.03
N ASP A 195 -16.11 23.49 -9.55
CA ASP A 195 -15.58 24.59 -8.75
C ASP A 195 -16.70 25.28 -7.95
N THR A 196 -16.34 25.77 -6.78
CA THR A 196 -17.19 26.66 -5.98
C THR A 196 -16.54 28.04 -5.88
N GLU A 197 -17.20 28.98 -5.18
CA GLU A 197 -16.62 30.27 -4.83
C GLU A 197 -15.26 30.07 -4.12
N TRP A 198 -15.21 29.17 -3.13
CA TRP A 198 -14.08 28.95 -2.24
C TRP A 198 -13.06 27.92 -2.76
N VAL A 199 -13.50 26.93 -3.50
CA VAL A 199 -12.65 25.77 -3.86
C VAL A 199 -12.57 25.64 -5.38
N LYS A 200 -11.36 25.76 -5.89
CA LYS A 200 -11.04 25.57 -7.31
C LYS A 200 -10.29 24.26 -7.51
N ARG A 201 -10.47 23.64 -8.67
CA ARG A 201 -9.83 22.36 -9.01
C ARG A 201 -9.33 22.38 -10.44
N PHE A 202 -8.20 21.77 -10.65
CA PHE A 202 -7.71 21.54 -12.00
C PHE A 202 -6.85 20.28 -12.05
N ARG A 203 -6.71 19.75 -13.23
CA ARG A 203 -5.74 18.74 -13.58
C ARG A 203 -5.16 19.06 -14.96
N PHE A 204 -3.94 18.59 -15.17
CA PHE A 204 -3.27 18.71 -16.47
C PHE A 204 -2.39 17.48 -16.70
N GLN A 205 -2.12 17.21 -17.97
CA GLN A 205 -1.20 16.12 -18.32
C GLN A 205 0.24 16.58 -18.08
N SER A 206 0.99 15.84 -17.24
CA SER A 206 2.41 16.08 -17.01
C SER A 206 3.23 15.58 -18.20
N PRO A 207 4.00 16.41 -18.88
CA PRO A 207 4.94 16.00 -19.91
C PRO A 207 6.00 15.04 -19.40
N MET A 208 6.67 15.35 -18.27
CA MET A 208 7.73 14.52 -17.68
C MET A 208 7.25 13.12 -17.33
N LEU A 209 6.11 13.03 -16.66
CA LEU A 209 5.57 11.74 -16.22
C LEU A 209 5.00 10.94 -17.40
N THR A 210 4.40 11.62 -18.38
CA THR A 210 3.92 10.99 -19.61
C THR A 210 5.08 10.36 -20.41
N GLU A 211 6.22 11.06 -20.51
CA GLU A 211 7.43 10.53 -21.16
C GLU A 211 7.96 9.31 -20.39
N PHE A 212 8.05 9.40 -19.05
CA PHE A 212 8.53 8.28 -18.23
C PHE A 212 7.64 7.05 -18.35
N TRP A 213 6.31 7.21 -18.24
CA TRP A 213 5.37 6.08 -18.22
C TRP A 213 4.95 5.60 -19.60
N GLY A 214 5.23 6.37 -20.67
CA GLY A 214 4.81 6.06 -22.05
C GLY A 214 3.28 6.13 -22.25
N ARG A 215 2.57 6.78 -21.31
CA ARG A 215 1.11 6.99 -21.32
C ARG A 215 0.78 8.34 -20.68
N PRO A 216 -0.36 8.96 -21.00
CA PRO A 216 -0.78 10.18 -20.33
C PRO A 216 -0.89 9.98 -18.81
N ILE A 217 -0.09 10.73 -18.06
CA ILE A 217 -0.15 10.83 -16.60
C ILE A 217 -0.55 12.26 -16.24
N TYR A 218 -1.42 12.39 -15.26
CA TYR A 218 -1.99 13.67 -14.87
C TYR A 218 -1.55 14.07 -13.45
N LEU A 219 -1.28 15.35 -13.27
CA LEU A 219 -1.14 16.02 -11.99
C LEU A 219 -2.32 16.97 -11.80
N GLY A 220 -2.64 17.29 -10.56
CA GLY A 220 -3.70 18.22 -10.25
C GLY A 220 -3.60 18.88 -8.89
N ALA A 221 -4.49 19.81 -8.64
CA ALA A 221 -4.61 20.46 -7.35
C ALA A 221 -6.06 20.82 -7.03
N THR A 222 -6.37 20.74 -5.74
CA THR A 222 -7.56 21.38 -5.17
C THR A 222 -7.10 22.56 -4.33
N VAL A 223 -7.67 23.73 -4.58
CA VAL A 223 -7.23 25.02 -4.05
C VAL A 223 -8.35 25.67 -3.25
N LEU A 224 -8.10 25.94 -1.97
CA LEU A 224 -8.99 26.75 -1.12
C LEU A 224 -8.51 28.19 -1.13
N LEU A 225 -9.41 29.08 -1.53
CA LEU A 225 -9.16 30.52 -1.64
C LEU A 225 -9.46 31.23 -0.32
N PRO A 226 -8.70 32.30 0.03
CA PRO A 226 -9.04 33.15 1.16
C PRO A 226 -10.31 33.97 0.87
N ARG A 227 -10.93 34.48 1.94
CA ARG A 227 -12.03 35.41 1.75
C ARG A 227 -11.56 36.64 0.94
N ASP A 228 -12.49 37.27 0.28
CA ASP A 228 -12.31 38.46 -0.56
C ASP A 228 -11.32 38.27 -1.75
N TYR A 229 -11.02 36.98 -2.08
CA TYR A 229 -10.09 36.69 -3.18
C TYR A 229 -10.54 37.36 -4.49
N GLU A 230 -11.78 37.25 -4.85
CA GLU A 230 -12.31 37.82 -6.09
C GLU A 230 -12.48 39.38 -6.03
N GLU A 231 -12.50 39.93 -4.82
CA GLU A 231 -12.71 41.38 -4.58
C GLU A 231 -11.39 42.17 -4.56
N THR A 232 -10.25 41.49 -4.46
CA THR A 232 -8.93 42.11 -4.34
C THR A 232 -8.00 41.68 -5.47
N SER A 233 -6.93 42.44 -5.67
CA SER A 233 -5.85 42.09 -6.62
C SER A 233 -4.53 41.74 -5.92
N ILE A 234 -4.55 41.54 -4.59
CA ILE A 234 -3.34 41.21 -3.83
C ILE A 234 -2.93 39.76 -4.03
N SER A 235 -1.65 39.47 -3.80
CA SER A 235 -1.13 38.11 -3.75
C SER A 235 -1.06 37.61 -2.31
N TYR A 236 -1.14 36.29 -2.12
CA TYR A 236 -1.28 35.65 -0.84
C TYR A 236 -0.15 34.66 -0.59
N PRO A 237 0.27 34.42 0.68
CA PRO A 237 1.04 33.25 1.03
C PRO A 237 0.30 31.96 0.66
N VAL A 238 1.05 30.88 0.46
CA VAL A 238 0.49 29.58 0.11
C VAL A 238 0.95 28.51 1.08
N LEU A 239 0.01 27.64 1.46
CA LEU A 239 0.26 26.39 2.16
C LEU A 239 0.06 25.23 1.18
N TYR A 240 1.15 24.57 0.78
CA TYR A 240 1.14 23.35 -0.03
C TYR A 240 0.97 22.15 0.90
N ARG A 241 -0.21 21.57 0.87
CA ARG A 241 -0.60 20.45 1.71
C ARG A 241 -0.40 19.14 0.99
N GLN A 242 0.42 18.27 1.58
CA GLN A 242 0.73 16.95 1.05
C GLN A 242 -0.14 15.87 1.70
N GLY A 243 -0.35 14.75 1.01
CA GLY A 243 -1.04 13.57 1.51
C GLY A 243 -1.74 12.78 0.42
N HIS A 244 -2.47 11.77 0.85
CA HIS A 244 -3.20 10.88 -0.04
C HIS A 244 -4.14 11.60 -1.00
N PHE A 245 -4.33 11.01 -2.17
CA PHE A 245 -5.21 11.53 -3.23
C PHE A 245 -6.59 11.91 -2.69
N SER A 246 -6.96 13.15 -2.96
CA SER A 246 -8.30 13.65 -2.65
C SER A 246 -8.69 14.78 -3.61
N THR A 247 -9.90 14.72 -4.14
CA THR A 247 -10.55 15.83 -4.87
C THR A 247 -11.45 16.67 -3.97
N GLY A 248 -11.50 16.34 -2.67
CA GLY A 248 -12.22 17.11 -1.66
C GLY A 248 -11.59 18.47 -1.38
N ALA A 249 -12.32 19.36 -0.71
CA ALA A 249 -11.79 20.66 -0.32
C ALA A 249 -10.60 20.51 0.64
N PRO A 250 -9.52 21.32 0.47
CA PRO A 250 -8.42 21.36 1.43
C PRO A 250 -8.95 21.62 2.85
N LEU A 251 -8.28 21.08 3.86
CA LEU A 251 -8.69 21.18 5.27
C LEU A 251 -10.11 20.65 5.56
N ARG A 252 -10.73 19.90 4.62
CA ARG A 252 -12.12 19.46 4.69
C ARG A 252 -13.12 20.63 4.79
N PHE A 253 -12.74 21.77 4.23
CA PHE A 253 -13.54 23.01 4.27
C PHE A 253 -14.96 22.80 3.75
N GLN A 254 -15.93 23.26 4.51
CA GLN A 254 -17.35 23.29 4.13
C GLN A 254 -17.95 24.62 4.55
N VAL A 255 -18.76 25.21 3.67
CA VAL A 255 -19.48 26.45 3.97
C VAL A 255 -20.47 26.20 5.11
N GLY A 256 -20.37 26.98 6.18
CA GLY A 256 -21.24 26.90 7.36
C GLY A 256 -20.71 26.02 8.49
N ASP A 257 -19.52 25.41 8.33
CA ASP A 257 -18.85 24.72 9.44
C ASP A 257 -17.96 25.67 10.30
N GLU A 258 -17.39 25.16 11.36
CA GLU A 258 -16.52 25.91 12.29
C GLU A 258 -15.31 26.52 11.56
N LEU A 259 -14.70 25.76 10.62
CA LEU A 259 -13.57 26.26 9.85
C LEU A 259 -13.97 27.43 8.96
N HIS A 260 -15.12 27.37 8.30
CA HIS A 260 -15.61 28.47 7.48
C HIS A 260 -15.88 29.72 8.33
N GLU A 261 -16.46 29.55 9.52
CA GLU A 261 -16.71 30.69 10.45
C GLU A 261 -15.39 31.36 10.86
N GLU A 262 -14.33 30.60 11.08
CA GLU A 262 -12.99 31.13 11.36
C GLU A 262 -12.34 31.73 10.11
N TRP A 263 -12.44 31.06 8.96
CA TRP A 263 -11.82 31.44 7.68
C TRP A 263 -12.24 32.83 7.19
N VAL A 264 -13.48 33.23 7.48
CA VAL A 264 -14.03 34.52 7.06
C VAL A 264 -13.79 35.68 8.05
N LYS A 265 -13.23 35.45 9.22
CA LYS A 265 -12.93 36.49 10.21
C LYS A 265 -11.85 37.46 9.72
N ASP A 266 -11.92 38.70 10.20
CA ASP A 266 -10.96 39.75 9.82
C ASP A 266 -9.55 39.48 10.31
N ASP A 267 -9.39 38.83 11.45
CA ASP A 267 -8.13 38.49 12.10
C ASP A 267 -7.59 37.12 11.70
N PHE A 268 -8.34 36.33 10.92
CA PHE A 268 -7.83 35.06 10.40
C PHE A 268 -6.78 35.30 9.31
N PRO A 269 -5.63 34.62 9.31
CA PRO A 269 -4.58 34.78 8.31
C PRO A 269 -5.11 34.48 6.90
N ARG A 270 -4.92 35.39 5.97
CA ARG A 270 -5.28 35.18 4.57
C ARG A 270 -4.20 34.44 3.83
N MET A 271 -4.51 33.22 3.40
CA MET A 271 -3.62 32.38 2.62
C MET A 271 -4.40 31.53 1.63
N ILE A 272 -3.71 31.06 0.61
CA ILE A 272 -4.21 30.02 -0.29
C ILE A 272 -3.76 28.67 0.26
N VAL A 273 -4.65 27.67 0.33
CA VAL A 273 -4.30 26.30 0.69
C VAL A 273 -4.47 25.40 -0.52
N VAL A 274 -3.42 24.66 -0.87
CA VAL A 274 -3.37 23.79 -2.05
C VAL A 274 -3.13 22.37 -1.62
N THR A 275 -4.02 21.44 -1.97
CA THR A 275 -3.78 20.00 -1.85
C THR A 275 -3.42 19.46 -3.22
N PHE A 276 -2.27 18.80 -3.32
CA PHE A 276 -1.80 18.20 -4.56
C PHE A 276 -2.49 16.85 -4.84
N GLN A 277 -2.64 16.53 -6.13
CA GLN A 277 -2.98 15.19 -6.60
C GLN A 277 -1.86 14.74 -7.56
N HIS A 278 -1.15 13.69 -7.16
CA HIS A 278 -0.07 13.09 -7.93
C HIS A 278 -0.11 11.56 -7.84
N PRO A 279 -1.26 10.94 -8.23
CA PRO A 279 -1.37 9.48 -8.22
C PRO A 279 -0.37 8.85 -9.18
N THR A 280 0.07 7.66 -8.82
CA THR A 280 0.99 6.85 -9.61
C THR A 280 0.31 5.55 -10.03
N PRO A 281 0.83 4.79 -11.00
CA PRO A 281 0.34 3.44 -11.28
C PRO A 281 0.47 2.45 -10.11
N TYR A 282 1.24 2.78 -9.06
CA TYR A 282 1.43 1.97 -7.86
C TYR A 282 0.52 2.38 -6.69
N PHE A 283 0.22 3.68 -6.54
CA PHE A 283 -0.43 4.20 -5.35
C PHE A 283 -1.14 5.54 -5.62
N ASP A 284 -1.92 5.98 -4.65
CA ASP A 284 -2.69 7.22 -4.73
C ASP A 284 -1.87 8.51 -4.56
N ASP A 285 -0.59 8.39 -4.20
CA ASP A 285 0.40 9.47 -4.20
C ASP A 285 1.78 8.96 -4.65
N SER A 286 2.77 9.86 -4.77
CA SER A 286 4.10 9.56 -5.29
C SER A 286 5.23 9.69 -4.27
N TYR A 287 4.90 9.99 -3.01
CA TYR A 287 5.87 10.41 -2.01
C TYR A 287 6.66 11.69 -2.39
N ALA A 288 6.20 12.43 -3.39
CA ALA A 288 6.74 13.72 -3.85
C ALA A 288 8.25 13.72 -4.13
N VAL A 289 8.84 12.60 -4.52
CA VAL A 289 10.27 12.44 -4.84
C VAL A 289 10.48 11.73 -6.17
N ASN A 290 11.70 11.89 -6.74
CA ASN A 290 12.09 11.12 -7.91
C ASN A 290 12.41 9.68 -7.54
N SER A 291 11.98 8.74 -8.37
CA SER A 291 12.22 7.31 -8.18
C SER A 291 12.48 6.60 -9.51
N VAL A 292 13.39 5.64 -9.50
CA VAL A 292 13.68 4.82 -10.70
C VAL A 292 12.51 3.95 -11.14
N ASN A 293 11.60 3.61 -10.21
CA ASN A 293 10.44 2.78 -10.54
C ASN A 293 9.17 3.59 -10.78
N VAL A 294 9.03 4.74 -10.10
CA VAL A 294 7.80 5.54 -10.12
C VAL A 294 7.92 6.72 -11.08
N GLY A 295 9.12 7.22 -11.30
CA GLY A 295 9.38 8.33 -12.22
C GLY A 295 9.79 9.63 -11.52
N PRO A 296 9.98 10.72 -12.28
CA PRO A 296 10.48 12.00 -11.77
C PRO A 296 9.37 12.85 -11.13
N TYR A 297 8.63 12.30 -10.15
CA TYR A 297 7.53 13.03 -9.52
C TYR A 297 7.99 14.22 -8.69
N GLY A 298 9.16 14.14 -8.06
CA GLY A 298 9.75 15.29 -7.36
C GLY A 298 9.96 16.49 -8.29
N ASP A 299 10.60 16.24 -9.43
CA ASP A 299 10.83 17.27 -10.44
C ASP A 299 9.51 17.75 -11.06
N ALA A 300 8.57 16.85 -11.36
CA ALA A 300 7.27 17.21 -11.93
C ALA A 300 6.44 18.08 -10.96
N ILE A 301 6.53 17.84 -9.64
CA ILE A 301 5.88 18.71 -8.65
C ILE A 301 6.55 20.08 -8.64
N MET A 302 7.88 20.15 -8.65
CA MET A 302 8.61 21.40 -8.55
C MET A 302 8.62 22.22 -9.86
N GLU A 303 8.68 21.56 -11.01
CA GLU A 303 8.87 22.22 -12.30
C GLU A 303 7.59 22.33 -13.15
N GLU A 304 6.56 21.52 -12.84
CA GLU A 304 5.28 21.54 -13.57
C GLU A 304 4.12 21.94 -12.66
N LEU A 305 3.87 21.20 -11.54
CA LEU A 305 2.65 21.40 -10.74
C LEU A 305 2.66 22.72 -9.97
N ILE A 306 3.73 23.03 -9.22
CA ILE A 306 3.83 24.30 -8.48
C ILE A 306 3.78 25.52 -9.41
N PRO A 307 4.54 25.56 -10.52
CA PRO A 307 4.42 26.66 -11.49
C PRO A 307 3.02 26.81 -12.08
N GLU A 308 2.31 25.71 -12.34
CA GLU A 308 0.93 25.76 -12.85
C GLU A 308 -0.05 26.32 -11.80
N VAL A 309 0.13 25.95 -10.51
CA VAL A 309 -0.62 26.55 -9.40
C VAL A 309 -0.34 28.05 -9.31
N GLU A 310 0.93 28.45 -9.31
CA GLU A 310 1.35 29.84 -9.15
C GLU A 310 0.99 30.73 -10.36
N ALA A 311 0.85 30.12 -11.54
CA ALA A 311 0.33 30.83 -12.74
C ALA A 311 -1.18 31.06 -12.70
N ARG A 312 -1.93 30.17 -12.06
CA ARG A 312 -3.40 30.26 -11.99
C ARG A 312 -3.91 31.13 -10.86
N PHE A 313 -3.15 31.20 -9.76
CA PHE A 313 -3.60 31.86 -8.54
C PHE A 313 -2.61 32.95 -8.09
N ARG A 314 -3.14 34.00 -7.45
CA ARG A 314 -2.33 35.13 -6.94
C ARG A 314 -1.53 34.74 -5.71
N ILE A 315 -0.42 34.06 -5.92
CA ILE A 315 0.50 33.58 -4.90
C ILE A 315 1.74 34.49 -4.86
N ILE A 316 2.24 34.74 -3.65
CA ILE A 316 3.53 35.40 -3.44
C ILE A 316 4.63 34.37 -3.72
N GLN A 317 5.37 34.56 -4.81
CA GLN A 317 6.39 33.61 -5.30
C GLN A 317 7.76 33.83 -4.61
N GLU A 318 7.73 33.94 -3.29
CA GLU A 318 8.91 34.13 -2.46
C GLU A 318 9.02 32.97 -1.44
N PRO A 319 10.24 32.51 -1.09
CA PRO A 319 10.43 31.39 -0.19
C PRO A 319 9.68 31.53 1.14
N TRP A 320 9.72 32.71 1.74
CA TRP A 320 9.05 32.97 3.03
C TRP A 320 7.52 32.84 3.00
N ALA A 321 6.94 32.88 1.81
CA ALA A 321 5.48 32.80 1.61
C ALA A 321 5.01 31.39 1.16
N ARG A 322 5.92 30.45 0.95
CA ARG A 322 5.62 29.05 0.56
C ARG A 322 5.83 28.13 1.73
N TRP A 323 4.77 27.62 2.26
CA TRP A 323 4.80 26.71 3.40
C TRP A 323 4.33 25.31 3.00
N LEU A 324 4.80 24.31 3.75
CA LEU A 324 4.46 22.91 3.57
C LEU A 324 3.79 22.36 4.82
N ASP A 325 2.76 21.53 4.68
CA ASP A 325 2.25 20.71 5.75
C ASP A 325 1.76 19.36 5.25
N GLY A 326 1.62 18.42 6.18
CA GLY A 326 1.02 17.12 5.90
C GLY A 326 1.10 16.20 7.09
N GLY A 327 0.28 15.15 7.07
CA GLY A 327 0.27 14.11 8.09
C GLY A 327 0.55 12.74 7.48
N SER A 328 1.18 11.82 8.26
CA SER A 328 1.53 10.48 7.79
C SER A 328 2.40 10.55 6.52
N THR A 329 1.98 9.94 5.42
CA THR A 329 2.62 10.08 4.10
C THR A 329 2.92 11.54 3.75
N GLY A 330 1.92 12.42 3.88
CA GLY A 330 2.10 13.85 3.59
C GLY A 330 3.07 14.56 4.53
N GLY A 331 3.24 14.07 5.75
CA GLY A 331 4.26 14.55 6.69
C GLY A 331 5.67 14.24 6.20
N TRP A 332 5.89 13.03 5.69
CA TRP A 332 7.15 12.63 5.07
C TRP A 332 7.42 13.42 3.78
N GLU A 333 6.42 13.52 2.89
CA GLU A 333 6.52 14.26 1.63
C GLU A 333 6.89 15.73 1.85
N SER A 334 6.18 16.40 2.76
CA SER A 334 6.43 17.78 3.11
C SER A 334 7.84 17.99 3.67
N LEU A 335 8.28 17.07 4.55
CA LEU A 335 9.63 17.11 5.10
C LEU A 335 10.69 16.87 4.03
N ALA A 336 10.48 15.90 3.14
CA ALA A 336 11.39 15.61 2.03
C ALA A 336 11.53 16.82 1.08
N LEU A 337 10.41 17.45 0.69
CA LEU A 337 10.43 18.65 -0.14
C LEU A 337 11.20 19.80 0.55
N GLN A 338 10.99 20.03 1.85
CA GLN A 338 11.74 21.06 2.59
C GLN A 338 13.24 20.77 2.64
N LEU A 339 13.64 19.49 2.80
CA LEU A 339 15.02 19.09 2.90
C LEU A 339 15.74 19.14 1.54
N PHE A 340 15.07 18.74 0.47
CA PHE A 340 15.64 18.71 -0.88
C PHE A 340 15.64 20.10 -1.55
N HIS A 341 14.67 20.96 -1.18
CA HIS A 341 14.52 22.32 -1.72
C HIS A 341 14.53 23.40 -0.62
N PRO A 342 15.58 23.47 0.23
CA PRO A 342 15.57 24.29 1.44
C PRO A 342 15.54 25.80 1.18
N ASP A 343 15.92 26.23 -0.02
CA ASP A 343 15.89 27.64 -0.44
C ASP A 343 14.55 28.04 -1.08
N PHE A 344 13.69 27.07 -1.41
CA PHE A 344 12.43 27.32 -2.09
C PHE A 344 11.25 27.47 -1.12
N PHE A 345 11.25 26.72 0.00
CA PHE A 345 10.19 26.76 1.00
C PHE A 345 10.60 27.49 2.27
N GLY A 346 9.66 28.21 2.88
CA GLY A 346 9.83 28.97 4.10
C GLY A 346 9.75 28.14 5.38
N GLY A 347 9.09 27.00 5.34
CA GLY A 347 8.95 26.11 6.49
C GLY A 347 8.00 24.94 6.25
N VAL A 348 8.08 23.93 7.13
CA VAL A 348 7.29 22.71 7.07
C VAL A 348 6.72 22.35 8.44
N TRP A 349 5.44 21.95 8.45
CA TRP A 349 4.77 21.33 9.58
C TRP A 349 4.45 19.88 9.24
N SER A 350 5.23 18.96 9.80
CA SER A 350 5.13 17.52 9.56
C SER A 350 4.47 16.84 10.75
N TYR A 351 3.28 16.25 10.53
CA TYR A 351 2.48 15.62 11.59
C TYR A 351 2.58 14.11 11.48
N CYS A 352 3.10 13.45 12.53
CA CYS A 352 3.23 12.00 12.59
C CYS A 352 3.70 11.41 11.24
N PRO A 353 4.86 11.87 10.72
CA PRO A 353 5.33 11.45 9.39
C PRO A 353 5.54 9.95 9.31
N ASP A 354 5.43 9.40 8.13
CA ASP A 354 5.96 8.08 7.81
C ASP A 354 7.46 8.03 8.16
N PRO A 355 8.10 6.84 8.26
CA PRO A 355 9.44 6.70 8.81
C PRO A 355 10.46 7.63 8.15
N VAL A 356 10.93 8.63 8.88
CA VAL A 356 11.98 9.57 8.43
C VAL A 356 13.38 8.94 8.51
N THR A 357 13.51 7.85 9.26
CA THR A 357 14.66 6.94 9.25
C THR A 357 14.17 5.51 9.23
N PHE A 358 14.78 4.68 8.41
CA PHE A 358 14.33 3.30 8.26
C PHE A 358 14.90 2.34 9.31
N THR A 359 15.38 2.88 10.44
CA THR A 359 15.70 2.08 11.64
C THR A 359 14.45 1.59 12.37
N ASN A 360 13.29 2.18 12.06
CA ASN A 360 11.98 1.73 12.54
C ASN A 360 10.92 1.97 11.45
N VAL A 361 10.60 0.94 10.68
CA VAL A 361 9.53 0.95 9.69
C VAL A 361 8.44 0.00 10.20
N GLU A 362 7.41 0.55 10.83
CA GLU A 362 6.33 -0.24 11.46
C GLU A 362 6.88 -1.38 12.36
N GLY A 363 7.86 -1.06 13.22
CA GLY A 363 8.50 -2.01 14.13
C GLY A 363 9.64 -2.84 13.53
N ILE A 364 9.99 -2.63 12.27
CA ILE A 364 11.09 -3.32 11.58
C ILE A 364 12.29 -2.38 11.46
N ASN A 365 13.46 -2.80 11.93
CA ASN A 365 14.72 -2.16 11.57
C ASN A 365 15.24 -2.81 10.28
N ILE A 366 15.05 -2.14 9.13
CA ILE A 366 15.41 -2.74 7.84
C ILE A 366 16.91 -2.96 7.67
N TYR A 367 17.73 -2.29 8.48
CA TYR A 367 19.20 -2.42 8.46
C TYR A 367 19.74 -3.57 9.32
N GLN A 368 18.95 -4.04 10.30
CA GLN A 368 19.41 -5.02 11.28
C GLN A 368 18.55 -6.29 11.34
N ASP A 369 17.23 -6.16 11.22
CA ASP A 369 16.33 -7.30 11.31
C ASP A 369 16.50 -8.22 10.09
N GLU A 370 16.55 -9.53 10.30
CA GLU A 370 16.69 -10.52 9.24
C GLU A 370 15.36 -10.87 8.57
N ASN A 371 14.25 -10.57 9.25
CA ASN A 371 12.93 -10.94 8.79
C ASN A 371 11.90 -9.85 9.12
N ALA A 372 11.07 -9.51 8.14
CA ALA A 372 10.01 -8.50 8.25
C ALA A 372 8.78 -8.95 9.04
N PHE A 373 8.62 -10.25 9.32
CA PHE A 373 7.41 -10.80 9.93
C PHE A 373 7.57 -11.17 11.40
N TYR A 374 8.80 -11.44 11.84
CA TYR A 374 9.08 -11.84 13.22
C TYR A 374 10.50 -11.46 13.66
N LYS A 375 10.64 -11.27 14.96
CA LYS A 375 11.95 -11.17 15.63
C LYS A 375 12.26 -12.47 16.38
N VAL A 376 13.52 -12.90 16.35
CA VAL A 376 13.97 -14.06 17.12
C VAL A 376 14.34 -13.59 18.53
N ARG A 377 13.68 -14.15 19.55
CA ARG A 377 13.98 -13.91 20.97
C ARG A 377 14.25 -15.27 21.65
N GLY A 378 15.53 -15.59 21.83
CA GLY A 378 15.95 -16.92 22.29
C GLY A 378 15.47 -18.00 21.31
N TRP A 379 14.60 -18.89 21.78
CA TRP A 379 14.06 -20.01 20.99
C TRP A 379 12.72 -19.69 20.27
N ARG A 380 12.22 -18.47 20.38
CA ARG A 380 10.89 -18.09 19.88
C ARG A 380 10.98 -17.12 18.73
N LYS A 381 10.14 -17.33 17.72
CA LYS A 381 9.79 -16.32 16.72
C LYS A 381 8.62 -15.51 17.27
N VAL A 382 8.84 -14.22 17.51
CA VAL A 382 7.82 -13.30 18.01
C VAL A 382 7.35 -12.47 16.84
N PRO A 383 6.05 -12.49 16.48
CA PRO A 383 5.53 -11.69 15.39
C PRO A 383 5.80 -10.20 15.60
N ILE A 384 6.14 -9.49 14.53
CA ILE A 384 6.23 -8.04 14.54
C ILE A 384 4.81 -7.48 14.45
N VAL A 385 4.48 -6.59 15.37
CA VAL A 385 3.17 -5.91 15.42
C VAL A 385 3.22 -4.70 14.52
N ASN A 386 2.32 -4.67 13.54
CA ASN A 386 2.17 -3.55 12.62
C ASN A 386 1.28 -2.45 13.21
N SER A 387 0.14 -2.82 13.77
CA SER A 387 -0.79 -1.84 14.35
C SER A 387 -1.42 -2.33 15.65
N ARG A 388 -1.73 -1.36 16.53
CA ARG A 388 -2.31 -1.58 17.86
C ARG A 388 -3.51 -0.66 18.08
N ASP A 389 -4.40 -1.06 18.99
CA ASP A 389 -5.37 -0.18 19.59
C ASP A 389 -4.74 0.69 20.67
N THR A 390 -5.44 1.73 21.10
CA THR A 390 -4.99 2.64 22.17
C THR A 390 -4.78 1.97 23.53
N ASP A 391 -5.38 0.78 23.74
CA ASP A 391 -5.16 -0.07 24.92
C ASP A 391 -3.93 -1.00 24.77
N GLY A 392 -3.24 -0.94 23.63
CA GLY A 392 -2.09 -1.78 23.30
C GLY A 392 -2.44 -3.13 22.66
N THR A 393 -3.72 -3.46 22.50
CA THR A 393 -4.15 -4.70 21.84
C THR A 393 -3.68 -4.72 20.40
N MET A 394 -3.07 -5.82 19.98
CA MET A 394 -2.60 -6.00 18.61
C MET A 394 -3.79 -6.12 17.65
N ARG A 395 -3.83 -5.24 16.66
CA ARG A 395 -4.80 -5.30 15.55
C ARG A 395 -4.30 -6.17 14.42
N MET A 396 -3.05 -5.98 14.03
CA MET A 396 -2.47 -6.61 12.84
C MET A 396 -0.97 -6.84 13.03
N THR A 397 -0.49 -7.97 12.52
CA THR A 397 0.95 -8.24 12.39
C THR A 397 1.48 -7.73 11.04
N SER A 398 2.79 -7.53 10.95
CA SER A 398 3.47 -7.18 9.71
C SER A 398 3.21 -8.22 8.59
N ARG A 399 3.17 -9.53 8.93
CA ARG A 399 2.82 -10.59 7.97
C ARG A 399 1.40 -10.44 7.43
N GLN A 400 0.41 -10.19 8.29
CA GLN A 400 -0.98 -9.99 7.88
C GLN A 400 -1.13 -8.73 7.00
N ARG A 401 -0.44 -7.65 7.34
CA ARG A 401 -0.40 -6.44 6.52
C ARG A 401 0.14 -6.73 5.13
N ASN A 402 1.29 -7.40 5.04
CA ASN A 402 1.89 -7.76 3.76
C ASN A 402 1.01 -8.74 2.95
N TYR A 403 0.34 -9.69 3.60
CA TYR A 403 -0.53 -10.65 2.91
C TYR A 403 -1.82 -9.98 2.40
N TYR A 404 -2.34 -8.99 3.13
CA TYR A 404 -3.44 -8.15 2.63
C TYR A 404 -3.04 -7.45 1.32
N GLU A 405 -1.87 -6.82 1.26
CA GLU A 405 -1.39 -6.18 0.05
C GLU A 405 -1.14 -7.20 -1.08
N LEU A 406 -0.47 -8.32 -0.76
CA LEU A 406 -0.20 -9.36 -1.76
C LEU A 406 -1.47 -10.01 -2.33
N ALA A 407 -2.55 -10.12 -1.53
CA ALA A 407 -3.84 -10.57 -2.00
C ALA A 407 -4.51 -9.55 -2.93
N LYS A 408 -4.32 -8.24 -2.68
CA LYS A 408 -4.80 -7.16 -3.56
C LYS A 408 -4.04 -7.10 -4.88
N GLY A 409 -2.71 -7.33 -4.87
CA GLY A 409 -1.90 -7.27 -6.08
C GLY A 409 -0.53 -7.91 -5.91
N THR A 410 -0.09 -8.64 -6.92
CA THR A 410 1.30 -9.10 -7.03
C THR A 410 2.17 -8.02 -7.65
N LYS A 411 3.50 -8.13 -7.55
CA LYS A 411 4.46 -7.20 -8.17
C LYS A 411 4.26 -5.73 -7.77
N GLY A 412 3.77 -5.48 -6.55
CA GLY A 412 3.52 -4.13 -6.05
C GLY A 412 2.27 -3.44 -6.59
N ARG A 413 1.34 -4.19 -7.18
CA ARG A 413 0.11 -3.64 -7.77
C ARG A 413 -1.08 -3.64 -6.82
N SER A 414 -0.81 -3.58 -5.52
CA SER A 414 -1.87 -3.58 -4.50
C SER A 414 -2.61 -2.25 -4.36
N GLY A 415 -1.98 -1.14 -4.78
CA GLY A 415 -2.46 0.20 -4.46
C GLY A 415 -2.37 0.51 -2.96
N GLU A 416 -1.37 -0.04 -2.25
CA GLU A 416 -1.20 0.08 -0.80
C GLU A 416 0.22 0.50 -0.40
N GLN A 417 0.38 0.89 0.84
CA GLN A 417 1.54 1.64 1.35
C GLN A 417 2.85 0.86 1.40
N LEU A 418 2.85 -0.45 1.75
CA LEU A 418 4.12 -1.22 1.76
C LEU A 418 4.66 -1.43 0.34
N ASP A 419 3.76 -1.52 -0.64
CA ASP A 419 4.15 -1.66 -2.03
C ASP A 419 4.68 -0.34 -2.60
N ILE A 420 4.04 0.83 -2.29
CA ILE A 420 4.58 2.11 -2.74
C ILE A 420 5.91 2.46 -2.09
N TRP A 421 6.12 2.17 -0.80
CA TRP A 421 7.43 2.33 -0.18
C TRP A 421 8.50 1.53 -0.92
N SER A 422 8.18 0.27 -1.25
CA SER A 422 9.10 -0.57 -2.01
C SER A 422 9.32 -0.05 -3.43
N ALA A 423 8.30 0.52 -4.06
CA ALA A 423 8.40 1.09 -5.40
C ALA A 423 9.19 2.41 -5.41
N VAL A 424 8.89 3.33 -4.50
CA VAL A 424 9.57 4.64 -4.44
C VAL A 424 11.01 4.47 -3.99
N TYR A 425 11.23 3.74 -2.89
CA TYR A 425 12.54 3.68 -2.26
C TYR A 425 13.43 2.55 -2.78
N GLY A 426 12.87 1.56 -3.49
CA GLY A 426 13.60 0.39 -3.96
C GLY A 426 14.30 0.58 -5.31
N PRO A 427 15.34 -0.22 -5.59
CA PRO A 427 15.96 -0.27 -6.90
C PRO A 427 15.06 -0.98 -7.92
N LEU A 428 15.34 -0.77 -9.21
CA LEU A 428 14.67 -1.46 -10.31
C LEU A 428 15.00 -2.96 -10.27
N GLY A 429 13.97 -3.79 -10.45
CA GLY A 429 14.11 -5.24 -10.62
C GLY A 429 14.30 -5.63 -12.08
N GLU A 430 14.71 -6.87 -12.30
CA GLU A 430 15.02 -7.41 -13.63
C GLU A 430 13.78 -7.53 -14.55
N ASP A 431 12.59 -7.57 -13.97
CA ASP A 431 11.32 -7.71 -14.70
C ASP A 431 10.60 -6.37 -14.95
N GLY A 432 11.30 -5.24 -14.70
CA GLY A 432 10.77 -3.90 -14.88
C GLY A 432 9.94 -3.37 -13.73
N TYR A 433 9.62 -4.21 -12.74
CA TYR A 433 9.02 -3.78 -11.47
C TYR A 433 10.12 -3.50 -10.45
N PHE A 434 9.77 -2.99 -9.28
CA PHE A 434 10.76 -2.77 -8.22
C PHE A 434 11.28 -4.08 -7.62
N LYS A 435 12.51 -4.07 -7.13
CA LYS A 435 13.04 -5.16 -6.31
C LYS A 435 12.52 -5.00 -4.88
N PRO A 436 11.78 -5.98 -4.33
CA PRO A 436 11.14 -5.84 -3.02
C PRO A 436 12.17 -5.82 -1.89
N LEU A 437 11.89 -5.05 -0.83
CA LEU A 437 12.73 -4.95 0.38
C LEU A 437 12.89 -6.30 1.09
N PHE A 438 11.88 -7.15 1.02
CA PHE A 438 11.89 -8.51 1.59
C PHE A 438 11.05 -9.46 0.73
N HIS A 439 11.35 -10.75 0.86
CA HIS A 439 10.58 -11.78 0.17
C HIS A 439 9.14 -11.84 0.70
N LYS A 440 8.16 -11.49 -0.13
CA LYS A 440 6.75 -11.24 0.26
C LYS A 440 6.04 -12.46 0.91
N ARG A 441 6.55 -13.70 0.76
CA ARG A 441 5.96 -14.90 1.39
C ARG A 441 6.69 -15.32 2.67
N THR A 442 8.01 -15.11 2.76
CA THR A 442 8.82 -15.58 3.89
C THR A 442 9.22 -14.46 4.86
N GLY A 443 9.17 -13.22 4.43
CA GLY A 443 9.62 -12.05 5.18
C GLY A 443 11.14 -11.87 5.23
N GLU A 444 11.93 -12.70 4.54
CA GLU A 444 13.39 -12.60 4.50
C GLU A 444 13.84 -11.29 3.86
N MET A 445 14.67 -10.52 4.59
CA MET A 445 15.11 -9.19 4.19
C MET A 445 16.18 -9.22 3.11
N ASP A 446 16.08 -8.35 2.11
CA ASP A 446 17.16 -8.09 1.15
C ASP A 446 18.02 -6.91 1.61
N ARG A 447 19.23 -7.20 2.09
CA ARG A 447 20.15 -6.18 2.60
C ARG A 447 20.64 -5.20 1.55
N SER A 448 20.72 -5.63 0.30
CA SER A 448 21.13 -4.74 -0.79
C SER A 448 20.06 -3.68 -1.08
N VAL A 449 18.78 -4.06 -0.97
CA VAL A 449 17.67 -3.12 -1.11
C VAL A 449 17.59 -2.19 0.09
N ALA A 450 17.78 -2.71 1.32
CA ALA A 450 17.79 -1.88 2.51
C ALA A 450 18.90 -0.82 2.46
N GLU A 451 20.09 -1.16 1.94
CA GLU A 451 21.18 -0.19 1.78
C GLU A 451 20.87 0.85 0.69
N TYR A 452 20.22 0.44 -0.41
CA TYR A 452 19.75 1.37 -1.42
C TYR A 452 18.76 2.41 -0.85
N TRP A 453 17.83 1.97 0.04
CA TRP A 453 16.92 2.88 0.74
C TRP A 453 17.68 3.88 1.62
N ARG A 454 18.69 3.38 2.39
CA ARG A 454 19.54 4.24 3.24
C ARG A 454 20.23 5.32 2.45
N GLU A 455 20.82 4.96 1.33
CA GLU A 455 21.62 5.87 0.53
C GLU A 455 20.78 6.96 -0.14
N ASN A 456 19.55 6.64 -0.55
CA ASN A 456 18.78 7.50 -1.42
C ASN A 456 17.58 8.18 -0.74
N TYR A 457 16.97 7.55 0.29
CA TYR A 457 15.68 8.02 0.81
C TYR A 457 15.58 8.14 2.33
N ASP A 458 16.56 7.65 3.12
CA ASP A 458 16.57 7.88 4.56
C ASP A 458 16.88 9.35 4.84
N LEU A 459 15.85 10.11 5.26
CA LEU A 459 15.95 11.57 5.45
C LEU A 459 16.91 11.94 6.56
N LEU A 460 17.01 11.12 7.61
CA LEU A 460 17.97 11.33 8.69
C LEU A 460 19.42 11.15 8.19
N GLU A 461 19.68 10.11 7.41
CA GLU A 461 21.00 9.88 6.82
C GLU A 461 21.34 10.95 5.77
N TYR A 462 20.35 11.42 5.00
CA TYR A 462 20.51 12.56 4.11
C TYR A 462 20.91 13.83 4.88
N MET A 463 20.21 14.17 5.96
CA MET A 463 20.55 15.32 6.80
C MET A 463 21.95 15.20 7.40
N LYS A 464 22.34 14.04 7.95
CA LYS A 464 23.68 13.82 8.53
C LYS A 464 24.79 14.05 7.50
N ARG A 465 24.64 13.48 6.30
CA ARG A 465 25.65 13.63 5.23
C ARG A 465 25.79 15.05 4.73
N ASN A 466 24.71 15.83 4.75
CA ASN A 466 24.64 17.16 4.16
C ASN A 466 24.62 18.29 5.20
N TRP A 467 24.75 18.00 6.48
CA TRP A 467 24.51 18.94 7.58
C TRP A 467 25.29 20.26 7.48
N SER A 468 26.51 20.20 6.98
CA SER A 468 27.39 21.39 6.90
C SER A 468 26.83 22.53 6.04
N TRP A 469 26.09 22.20 5.00
CA TRP A 469 25.46 23.18 4.11
C TRP A 469 23.93 23.27 4.32
N LEU A 470 23.31 22.17 4.68
CA LEU A 470 21.85 22.07 4.83
C LEU A 470 21.40 22.68 6.16
N GLY A 471 22.10 22.39 7.27
CA GLY A 471 21.73 22.82 8.61
C GLY A 471 21.42 24.32 8.70
N PRO A 472 22.28 25.22 8.22
CA PRO A 472 21.99 26.66 8.22
C PRO A 472 20.76 27.07 7.39
N LYS A 473 20.38 26.31 6.38
CA LYS A 473 19.25 26.61 5.49
C LYS A 473 17.90 26.17 6.03
N ILE A 474 17.90 25.16 6.88
CA ILE A 474 16.68 24.59 7.49
C ILE A 474 16.46 25.03 8.93
N GLN A 475 17.38 25.85 9.48
CA GLN A 475 17.22 26.41 10.82
C GLN A 475 15.89 27.14 10.92
N ASP A 476 15.12 26.83 11.98
CA ASP A 476 13.80 27.39 12.30
C ASP A 476 12.70 27.11 11.24
N LYS A 477 12.96 26.20 10.28
CA LYS A 477 12.01 25.85 9.23
C LYS A 477 11.28 24.51 9.44
N ILE A 478 11.80 23.65 10.33
CA ILE A 478 11.27 22.29 10.52
C ILE A 478 10.50 22.22 11.82
N HIS A 479 9.21 21.88 11.72
CA HIS A 479 8.32 21.65 12.85
C HIS A 479 7.72 20.26 12.73
N ILE A 480 8.09 19.36 13.66
CA ILE A 480 7.59 17.98 13.68
C ILE A 480 6.72 17.80 14.92
N TYR A 481 5.54 17.24 14.70
CA TYR A 481 4.64 16.81 15.76
C TYR A 481 4.42 15.30 15.63
N ILE A 482 4.67 14.57 16.74
CA ILE A 482 4.55 13.11 16.78
C ILE A 482 3.91 12.69 18.10
N GLY A 483 3.09 11.66 18.08
CA GLY A 483 2.48 11.09 19.27
C GLY A 483 3.38 10.07 19.96
N ASP A 484 3.27 9.94 21.28
CA ASP A 484 4.06 8.98 22.09
C ASP A 484 3.80 7.51 21.71
N MET A 485 2.66 7.24 21.08
CA MET A 485 2.24 5.90 20.67
C MET A 485 2.43 5.65 19.18
N ASP A 486 3.09 6.55 18.47
CA ASP A 486 3.39 6.39 17.06
C ASP A 486 4.26 5.14 16.82
N THR A 487 4.01 4.42 15.73
CA THR A 487 4.70 3.17 15.39
C THR A 487 5.70 3.34 14.23
N TYR A 488 5.81 4.55 13.70
CA TYR A 488 6.77 4.87 12.63
C TYR A 488 8.15 5.24 13.15
#